data_de78ec6ba48ad2e25ef21e7515472fdb
#
_entry.id   de78ec6ba48ad2e25ef21e7515472fdb
#
_cell.length_a   1.000
_cell.length_b   1.000
_cell.length_c   1.000
_cell.angle_alpha   90.00
_cell.angle_beta   90.00
_cell.angle_gamma   90.00
#
_symmetry.space_group_name_H-M   'P 1'
#
loop_
_entity.id
_entity.type
_entity.pdbx_description
1 polymer ?
#
loop_
_entity_poly.entity_id
_entity_poly.type
_entity_poly.pdbx_seq_one_letter_code
_entity_poly.pdbx_strand_id
1 'polypeptide(L)'
;MRKQKKKEDMMSKIIAILFVVLIIVVALVAIAGVYFFGLLGIFKFMGVTYTTTSAFLWFVLLLLIVGSIVDLLSRALISLFKPFATSTLSRFILIATIDIWFSWFAIYTADTFVKGITLSFGAEFALAVILFIIDYGLDMKVGSVKVKVENNT
;
A
#
# COMPACT_ATOMS: atom_id res chain seq x y z
N MET A 1 19.26 24.77 -39.62
CA MET A 1 18.98 25.21 -38.27
C MET A 1 17.70 24.64 -37.65
N ARG A 2 16.51 24.63 -38.30
CA ARG A 2 15.26 24.10 -37.74
C ARG A 2 15.30 22.60 -37.35
N LYS A 3 15.97 21.74 -38.11
CA LYS A 3 16.04 20.29 -37.84
C LYS A 3 16.89 19.93 -36.62
N GLN A 4 17.94 20.68 -36.32
CA GLN A 4 18.78 20.46 -35.11
C GLN A 4 18.02 20.84 -33.86
N LYS A 5 17.35 22.00 -33.82
CA LYS A 5 16.56 22.45 -32.66
C LYS A 5 15.44 21.46 -32.31
N LYS A 6 14.78 20.83 -33.32
CA LYS A 6 13.76 19.81 -33.11
C LYS A 6 14.33 18.49 -32.50
N LYS A 7 15.59 18.16 -32.84
CA LYS A 7 16.26 16.98 -32.34
C LYS A 7 16.71 17.18 -30.88
N GLU A 8 17.18 18.38 -30.51
CA GLU A 8 17.52 18.76 -29.14
C GLU A 8 16.30 18.81 -28.23
N ASP A 9 15.17 19.36 -28.71
CA ASP A 9 13.90 19.36 -27.97
C ASP A 9 13.35 17.93 -27.74
N MET A 10 13.56 17.04 -28.70
CA MET A 10 13.13 15.64 -28.56
C MET A 10 14.02 14.88 -27.58
N MET A 11 15.32 15.09 -27.62
CA MET A 11 16.27 14.47 -26.68
C MET A 11 16.04 14.95 -25.24
N SER A 12 15.81 16.24 -25.03
CA SER A 12 15.53 16.79 -23.70
C SER A 12 14.23 16.22 -23.11
N LYS A 13 13.19 16.01 -23.92
CA LYS A 13 11.93 15.35 -23.49
C LYS A 13 12.15 13.89 -23.12
N ILE A 14 12.94 13.15 -23.90
CA ILE A 14 13.27 11.75 -23.62
C ILE A 14 14.03 11.65 -22.29
N ILE A 15 15.03 12.50 -22.07
CA ILE A 15 15.81 12.55 -20.84
C ILE A 15 14.89 12.88 -19.64
N ALA A 16 13.99 13.86 -19.80
CA ALA A 16 13.04 14.21 -18.73
C ALA A 16 12.10 13.05 -18.39
N ILE A 17 11.57 12.35 -19.39
CA ILE A 17 10.72 11.16 -19.18
C ILE A 17 11.51 10.06 -18.48
N LEU A 18 12.74 9.79 -18.91
CA LEU A 18 13.61 8.79 -18.32
C LEU A 18 13.92 9.10 -16.85
N PHE A 19 14.14 10.38 -16.54
CA PHE A 19 14.37 10.84 -15.16
C PHE A 19 13.12 10.66 -14.28
N VAL A 20 11.94 10.99 -14.79
CA VAL A 20 10.67 10.78 -14.07
C VAL A 20 10.42 9.29 -13.83
N VAL A 21 10.64 8.44 -14.84
CA VAL A 21 10.51 6.98 -14.70
C VAL A 21 11.49 6.45 -13.65
N LEU A 22 12.74 6.94 -13.65
CA LEU A 22 13.74 6.55 -12.64
C LEU A 22 13.28 6.90 -11.23
N ILE A 23 12.74 8.10 -11.02
CA ILE A 23 12.21 8.53 -9.71
C ILE A 23 11.06 7.61 -9.27
N ILE A 24 10.14 7.29 -10.18
CA ILE A 24 9.02 6.39 -9.89
C ILE A 24 9.52 5.00 -9.49
N VAL A 25 10.49 4.45 -10.22
CA VAL A 25 11.08 3.13 -9.92
C VAL A 25 11.75 3.15 -8.55
N VAL A 26 12.55 4.18 -8.24
CA VAL A 26 13.20 4.32 -6.92
C VAL A 26 12.16 4.42 -5.81
N ALA A 27 11.09 5.18 -6.01
CA ALA A 27 10.00 5.29 -5.03
C ALA A 27 9.29 3.93 -4.80
N LEU A 28 9.01 3.19 -5.87
CA LEU A 28 8.40 1.85 -5.78
C LEU A 28 9.31 0.86 -5.04
N VAL A 29 10.61 0.87 -5.32
CA VAL A 29 11.59 0.02 -4.62
C VAL A 29 11.68 0.39 -3.14
N ALA A 30 11.64 1.68 -2.80
CA ALA A 30 11.65 2.13 -1.42
C ALA A 30 10.39 1.67 -0.66
N ILE A 31 9.21 1.82 -1.28
CA ILE A 31 7.94 1.34 -0.71
C ILE A 31 7.99 -0.18 -0.50
N ALA A 32 8.39 -0.94 -1.52
CA ALA A 32 8.52 -2.38 -1.42
C ALA A 32 9.51 -2.80 -0.31
N GLY A 33 10.60 -2.07 -0.15
CA GLY A 33 11.57 -2.27 0.93
C GLY A 33 10.95 -2.07 2.32
N VAL A 34 10.21 -1.00 2.52
CA VAL A 34 9.52 -0.73 3.80
C VAL A 34 8.52 -1.84 4.12
N TYR A 35 7.72 -2.27 3.14
CA TYR A 35 6.78 -3.39 3.30
C TYR A 35 7.52 -4.70 3.61
N PHE A 36 8.60 -4.99 2.89
CA PHE A 36 9.41 -6.19 3.10
C PHE A 36 9.96 -6.26 4.54
N PHE A 37 10.64 -5.21 4.99
CA PHE A 37 11.23 -5.20 6.33
C PHE A 37 10.16 -5.12 7.42
N GLY A 38 9.07 -4.40 7.19
CA GLY A 38 7.94 -4.31 8.11
C GLY A 38 7.28 -5.68 8.31
N LEU A 39 6.94 -6.36 7.23
CA LEU A 39 6.34 -7.70 7.27
C LEU A 39 7.29 -8.74 7.86
N LEU A 40 8.59 -8.67 7.55
CA LEU A 40 9.59 -9.56 8.11
C LEU A 40 9.66 -9.43 9.64
N GLY A 41 9.59 -8.21 10.16
CA GLY A 41 9.52 -7.94 11.61
C GLY A 41 8.26 -8.51 12.23
N ILE A 42 7.10 -8.29 11.62
CA ILE A 42 5.80 -8.79 12.08
C ILE A 42 5.77 -10.32 12.05
N PHE A 43 6.23 -10.96 10.97
CA PHE A 43 6.30 -12.42 10.84
C PHE A 43 7.17 -13.05 11.93
N LYS A 44 8.33 -12.44 12.20
CA LYS A 44 9.21 -12.88 13.28
C LYS A 44 8.55 -12.75 14.66
N PHE A 45 7.81 -11.68 14.87
CA PHE A 45 7.07 -11.45 16.13
C PHE A 45 5.91 -12.44 16.30
N MET A 46 5.21 -12.77 15.22
CA MET A 46 4.07 -13.70 15.23
C MET A 46 4.48 -15.16 15.14
N GLY A 47 5.78 -15.46 15.02
CA GLY A 47 6.28 -16.85 14.88
C GLY A 47 5.90 -17.51 13.55
N VAL A 48 5.56 -16.73 12.53
CA VAL A 48 5.25 -17.24 11.18
C VAL A 48 6.53 -17.74 10.53
N THR A 49 6.51 -18.99 10.08
CA THR A 49 7.65 -19.62 9.39
C THR A 49 7.46 -19.57 7.88
N TYR A 50 8.53 -19.29 7.17
CA TYR A 50 8.59 -19.37 5.72
C TYR A 50 9.73 -20.32 5.30
N THR A 51 9.51 -21.10 4.27
CA THR A 51 10.47 -22.13 3.84
C THR A 51 11.69 -21.54 3.15
N THR A 52 11.52 -20.43 2.43
CA THR A 52 12.60 -19.77 1.69
C THR A 52 12.39 -18.26 1.66
N THR A 53 13.49 -17.49 1.64
CA THR A 53 13.44 -16.03 1.47
C THR A 53 12.76 -15.64 0.15
N SER A 54 12.89 -16.46 -0.88
CA SER A 54 12.22 -16.26 -2.16
C SER A 54 10.70 -16.37 -2.03
N ALA A 55 10.16 -17.33 -1.27
CA ALA A 55 8.73 -17.45 -1.01
C ALA A 55 8.21 -16.20 -0.29
N PHE A 56 8.95 -15.72 0.71
CA PHE A 56 8.60 -14.49 1.42
C PHE A 56 8.59 -13.26 0.49
N LEU A 57 9.56 -13.14 -0.40
CA LEU A 57 9.64 -12.05 -1.37
C LEU A 57 8.45 -12.08 -2.36
N TRP A 58 8.07 -13.26 -2.85
CA TRP A 58 6.90 -13.43 -3.70
C TRP A 58 5.60 -13.08 -2.97
N PHE A 59 5.50 -13.45 -1.69
CA PHE A 59 4.36 -13.09 -0.84
C PHE A 59 4.23 -11.57 -0.70
N VAL A 60 5.32 -10.87 -0.37
CA VAL A 60 5.33 -9.41 -0.25
C VAL A 60 4.93 -8.74 -1.56
N LEU A 61 5.49 -9.22 -2.69
CA LEU A 61 5.21 -8.67 -4.02
C LEU A 61 3.74 -8.87 -4.40
N LEU A 62 3.21 -10.06 -4.15
CA LEU A 62 1.82 -10.38 -4.45
C LEU A 62 0.87 -9.61 -3.52
N LEU A 63 1.22 -9.49 -2.24
CA LEU A 63 0.48 -8.66 -1.28
C LEU A 63 0.45 -7.19 -1.70
N LEU A 64 1.56 -6.63 -2.21
CA LEU A 64 1.60 -5.26 -2.73
C LEU A 64 0.67 -5.08 -3.94
N ILE A 65 0.69 -6.03 -4.89
CA ILE A 65 -0.14 -5.94 -6.10
C ILE A 65 -1.61 -6.09 -5.74
N VAL A 66 -1.98 -7.18 -5.07
CA VAL A 66 -3.37 -7.48 -4.67
C VAL A 66 -3.85 -6.43 -3.68
N GLY A 67 -3.02 -6.07 -2.69
CA GLY A 67 -3.30 -5.05 -1.70
C GLY A 67 -3.62 -3.70 -2.34
N SER A 68 -2.85 -3.27 -3.34
CA SER A 68 -3.11 -2.00 -4.03
C SER A 68 -4.47 -1.99 -4.74
N ILE A 69 -4.86 -3.10 -5.38
CA ILE A 69 -6.17 -3.23 -6.04
C ILE A 69 -7.29 -3.22 -5.01
N VAL A 70 -7.12 -3.99 -3.95
CA VAL A 70 -8.09 -4.15 -2.86
C VAL A 70 -8.25 -2.85 -2.08
N ASP A 71 -7.17 -2.11 -1.83
CA ASP A 71 -7.20 -0.79 -1.19
C ASP A 71 -7.98 0.23 -2.03
N LEU A 72 -7.83 0.21 -3.34
CA LEU A 72 -8.62 1.06 -4.23
C LEU A 72 -10.12 0.76 -4.13
N LEU A 73 -10.50 -0.53 -4.07
CA LEU A 73 -11.89 -0.97 -3.90
C LEU A 73 -12.43 -0.61 -2.51
N SER A 74 -11.63 -0.81 -1.45
CA SER A 74 -11.95 -0.42 -0.07
C SER A 74 -12.27 1.08 0.01
N ARG A 75 -11.40 1.93 -0.52
CA ARG A 75 -11.59 3.40 -0.55
C ARG A 75 -12.83 3.81 -1.34
N ALA A 76 -13.11 3.17 -2.48
CA ALA A 76 -14.32 3.41 -3.25
C ALA A 76 -15.57 3.07 -2.42
N LEU A 77 -15.57 1.91 -1.76
CA LEU A 77 -16.67 1.47 -0.92
C LEU A 77 -16.88 2.38 0.29
N ILE A 78 -15.80 2.76 0.98
CA ILE A 78 -15.83 3.72 2.09
C ILE A 78 -16.43 5.05 1.63
N SER A 79 -16.06 5.54 0.45
CA SER A 79 -16.60 6.78 -0.11
C SER A 79 -18.11 6.72 -0.33
N LEU A 80 -18.63 5.57 -0.75
CA LEU A 80 -20.08 5.37 -0.96
C LEU A 80 -20.86 5.31 0.37
N PHE A 81 -20.28 4.69 1.40
CA PHE A 81 -20.97 4.49 2.68
C PHE A 81 -20.74 5.61 3.69
N LYS A 82 -19.67 6.40 3.53
CA LYS A 82 -19.32 7.50 4.44
C LYS A 82 -20.47 8.49 4.70
N PRO A 83 -21.31 8.88 3.71
CA PRO A 83 -22.44 9.79 3.95
C PRO A 83 -23.50 9.24 4.90
N PHE A 84 -23.63 7.93 5.02
CA PHE A 84 -24.62 7.27 5.90
C PHE A 84 -24.15 7.20 7.36
N ALA A 85 -22.86 7.42 7.62
CA ALA A 85 -22.32 7.41 8.97
C ALA A 85 -22.42 8.83 9.58
N THR A 86 -23.37 9.02 10.50
CA THR A 86 -23.72 10.32 11.08
C THR A 86 -22.79 10.76 12.21
N SER A 87 -22.17 9.82 12.93
CA SER A 87 -21.26 10.13 14.04
C SER A 87 -19.80 9.81 13.69
N THR A 88 -18.86 10.46 14.38
CA THR A 88 -17.42 10.21 14.23
C THR A 88 -17.07 8.75 14.54
N LEU A 89 -17.67 8.17 15.57
CA LEU A 89 -17.48 6.79 15.95
C LEU A 89 -18.01 5.83 14.87
N SER A 90 -19.21 6.09 14.33
CA SER A 90 -19.81 5.29 13.26
C SER A 90 -18.94 5.32 12.01
N ARG A 91 -18.35 6.46 11.67
CA ARG A 91 -17.40 6.59 10.54
C ARG A 91 -16.13 5.78 10.77
N PHE A 92 -15.56 5.84 11.98
CA PHE A 92 -14.38 5.06 12.32
C PHE A 92 -14.64 3.56 12.21
N ILE A 93 -15.74 3.09 12.81
CA ILE A 93 -16.11 1.66 12.77
C ILE A 93 -16.34 1.21 11.32
N LEU A 94 -17.01 1.99 10.51
CA LEU A 94 -17.25 1.69 9.10
C LEU A 94 -15.94 1.56 8.32
N ILE A 95 -15.05 2.53 8.47
CA ILE A 95 -13.73 2.51 7.81
C ILE A 95 -12.94 1.30 8.27
N ALA A 96 -12.83 1.08 9.59
CA ALA A 96 -12.07 -0.03 10.15
C ALA A 96 -12.61 -1.38 9.69
N THR A 97 -13.93 -1.56 9.68
CA THR A 97 -14.55 -2.82 9.26
C THR A 97 -14.27 -3.13 7.78
N ILE A 98 -14.49 -2.15 6.91
CA ILE A 98 -14.25 -2.34 5.47
C ILE A 98 -12.77 -2.60 5.21
N ASP A 99 -11.90 -1.79 5.77
CA ASP A 99 -10.47 -1.83 5.49
C ASP A 99 -9.81 -3.10 6.03
N ILE A 100 -10.13 -3.51 7.25
CA ILE A 100 -9.64 -4.77 7.83
C ILE A 100 -10.13 -5.97 7.02
N TRP A 101 -11.38 -5.98 6.58
CA TRP A 101 -11.94 -7.07 5.80
C TRP A 101 -11.25 -7.20 4.43
N PHE A 102 -11.05 -6.10 3.75
CA PHE A 102 -10.37 -6.07 2.46
C PHE A 102 -8.88 -6.40 2.58
N SER A 103 -8.19 -5.90 3.61
CA SER A 103 -6.80 -6.23 3.90
C SER A 103 -6.63 -7.72 4.22
N TRP A 104 -7.53 -8.29 5.02
CA TRP A 104 -7.53 -9.73 5.29
C TRP A 104 -7.72 -10.54 4.00
N PHE A 105 -8.63 -10.14 3.13
CA PHE A 105 -8.84 -10.79 1.84
C PHE A 105 -7.57 -10.75 0.97
N ALA A 106 -6.85 -9.65 0.95
CA ALA A 106 -5.59 -9.54 0.22
C ALA A 106 -4.51 -10.46 0.78
N ILE A 107 -4.40 -10.55 2.12
CA ILE A 107 -3.45 -11.43 2.81
C ILE A 107 -3.79 -12.90 2.55
N TYR A 108 -5.05 -13.28 2.70
CA TYR A 108 -5.54 -14.63 2.41
C TYR A 108 -5.25 -15.04 0.96
N THR A 109 -5.48 -14.13 0.02
CA THR A 109 -5.16 -14.36 -1.39
C THR A 109 -3.66 -14.59 -1.58
N ALA A 110 -2.82 -13.75 -0.97
CA ALA A 110 -1.36 -13.90 -1.07
C ALA A 110 -0.88 -15.22 -0.45
N ASP A 111 -1.42 -15.61 0.71
CA ASP A 111 -1.08 -16.88 1.37
C ASP A 111 -1.49 -18.10 0.52
N THR A 112 -2.65 -18.05 -0.10
CA THR A 112 -3.16 -19.13 -0.96
C THR A 112 -2.31 -19.34 -2.21
N PHE A 113 -1.81 -18.25 -2.81
CA PHE A 113 -1.05 -18.31 -4.07
C PHE A 113 0.45 -18.58 -3.87
N VAL A 114 1.01 -18.23 -2.73
CA VAL A 114 2.44 -18.38 -2.47
C VAL A 114 2.74 -19.69 -1.73
N LYS A 115 3.26 -20.65 -2.43
CA LYS A 115 3.72 -21.91 -1.82
C LYS A 115 4.94 -21.66 -0.92
N GLY A 116 4.89 -22.18 0.31
CA GLY A 116 6.01 -22.09 1.26
C GLY A 116 5.86 -21.03 2.34
N ILE A 117 4.71 -20.38 2.41
CA ILE A 117 4.24 -19.64 3.55
C ILE A 117 2.89 -20.22 3.93
N THR A 118 2.62 -20.38 5.19
CA THR A 118 1.31 -20.76 5.71
C THR A 118 1.03 -19.92 6.92
N LEU A 119 0.06 -19.02 6.78
CA LEU A 119 -0.44 -18.25 7.90
C LEU A 119 -1.62 -18.98 8.55
N SER A 120 -1.69 -18.96 9.87
CA SER A 120 -2.92 -19.35 10.55
C SER A 120 -3.96 -18.25 10.35
N PHE A 121 -5.24 -18.59 10.40
CA PHE A 121 -6.33 -17.61 10.32
C PHE A 121 -6.15 -16.44 11.31
N GLY A 122 -5.68 -16.75 12.54
CA GLY A 122 -5.39 -15.71 13.54
C GLY A 122 -4.25 -14.78 13.14
N ALA A 123 -3.22 -15.33 12.46
CA ALA A 123 -2.10 -14.53 11.96
C ALA A 123 -2.52 -13.63 10.79
N GLU A 124 -3.33 -14.14 9.86
CA GLU A 124 -3.87 -13.34 8.75
C GLU A 124 -4.69 -12.16 9.28
N PHE A 125 -5.60 -12.43 10.23
CA PHE A 125 -6.45 -11.40 10.80
C PHE A 125 -5.65 -10.37 11.62
N ALA A 126 -4.70 -10.81 12.43
CA ALA A 126 -3.83 -9.93 13.18
C ALA A 126 -2.99 -9.04 12.26
N LEU A 127 -2.48 -9.60 11.15
CA LEU A 127 -1.74 -8.85 10.14
C LEU A 127 -2.63 -7.79 9.48
N ALA A 128 -3.88 -8.12 9.15
CA ALA A 128 -4.84 -7.18 8.59
C ALA A 128 -5.12 -5.99 9.54
N VAL A 129 -5.28 -6.28 10.84
CA VAL A 129 -5.47 -5.22 11.86
C VAL A 129 -4.22 -4.34 11.98
N ILE A 130 -3.02 -4.92 11.97
CA ILE A 130 -1.77 -4.16 12.03
C ILE A 130 -1.64 -3.25 10.80
N LEU A 131 -1.90 -3.76 9.59
CA LEU A 131 -1.87 -2.96 8.36
C LEU A 131 -2.88 -1.80 8.43
N PHE A 132 -4.11 -2.07 8.87
CA PHE A 132 -5.11 -1.02 9.09
C PHE A 132 -4.62 0.08 10.03
N ILE A 133 -4.00 -0.28 11.17
CA ILE A 133 -3.49 0.71 12.13
C ILE A 133 -2.40 1.58 11.50
N ILE A 134 -1.52 0.98 10.70
CA ILE A 134 -0.45 1.70 10.01
C ILE A 134 -1.05 2.65 8.97
N ASP A 135 -1.95 2.18 8.12
CA ASP A 135 -2.57 2.97 7.04
C ASP A 135 -3.41 4.11 7.61
N TYR A 136 -4.22 3.83 8.62
CA TYR A 136 -5.01 4.85 9.31
C TYR A 136 -4.14 5.93 9.99
N GLY A 137 -3.02 5.51 10.61
CA GLY A 137 -2.06 6.44 11.20
C GLY A 137 -1.35 7.33 10.18
N LEU A 138 -1.06 6.80 8.99
CA LEU A 138 -0.47 7.56 7.89
C LEU A 138 -1.47 8.56 7.30
N ASP A 139 -2.72 8.15 7.09
CA ASP A 139 -3.78 9.01 6.57
C ASP A 139 -4.07 10.20 7.48
N MET A 140 -4.07 10.00 8.80
CA MET A 140 -4.22 11.10 9.77
C MET A 140 -3.07 12.12 9.67
N LYS A 141 -1.83 11.67 9.50
CA LYS A 141 -0.68 12.57 9.36
C LYS A 141 -0.75 13.38 8.07
N VAL A 142 -1.10 12.75 6.96
CA VAL A 142 -1.23 13.42 5.65
C VAL A 142 -2.37 14.43 5.67
N GLY A 143 -3.50 14.12 6.31
CA GLY A 143 -4.62 15.04 6.49
C GLY A 143 -4.24 16.28 7.30
N SER A 144 -3.50 16.11 8.38
CA SER A 144 -3.06 17.24 9.22
C SER A 144 -2.05 18.18 8.52
N VAL A 145 -1.20 17.64 7.66
CA VAL A 145 -0.25 18.43 6.85
C VAL A 145 -0.99 19.27 5.81
N LYS A 146 -2.00 18.71 5.14
CA LYS A 146 -2.80 19.46 4.16
C LYS A 146 -3.51 20.66 4.79
N VAL A 147 -4.16 20.47 5.94
CA VAL A 147 -4.85 21.54 6.67
C VAL A 147 -3.88 22.67 7.09
N LYS A 148 -2.67 22.29 7.51
CA LYS A 148 -1.66 23.26 7.93
C LYS A 148 -1.11 24.10 6.76
N VAL A 149 -1.00 23.53 5.57
CA VAL A 149 -0.57 24.26 4.36
C VAL A 149 -1.65 25.22 3.90
N GLU A 150 -2.91 24.80 3.91
CA GLU A 150 -4.05 25.63 3.49
C GLU A 150 -4.30 26.85 4.41
N ASN A 151 -4.02 26.73 5.71
CA ASN A 151 -4.14 27.84 6.66
C ASN A 151 -2.98 28.85 6.61
N ASN A 152 -1.88 28.55 5.89
CA ASN A 152 -0.70 29.42 5.76
C ASN A 152 -0.60 30.12 4.40
N THR A 153 -1.56 29.95 3.52
CA THR A 153 -1.73 30.65 2.23
C THR A 153 -2.90 31.60 2.27
#